data_ee458275be14e0099e5d430d31a6d797
#
_entry.id   ee458275be14e0099e5d430d31a6d797
#
_cell.length_a   1.000
_cell.length_b   1.000
_cell.length_c   1.000
_cell.angle_alpha   90.00
_cell.angle_beta   90.00
_cell.angle_gamma   90.00
#
_symmetry.space_group_name_H-M   'P 1'
#
loop_
_entity.id
_entity.type
_entity.pdbx_description
1 polymer ?
#
loop_
_entity_poly.entity_id
_entity_poly.type
_entity_poly.pdbx_seq_one_letter_code
_entity_poly.pdbx_strand_id
1 'polypeptide(L)'
;NAGELEKNYVRSMQEYGTYVQQNYLEIPEEIKKTIKQLSCHVNKENSILYNIEEIQKFLKNNYQYTYRPGLTGQDKDPVNEFLTERKRGFCTQFASAAVFLFREAGIPARYVEGYKIRADQWRLGKAQVTDYEAHAWTEIYIEHIGWIPVEVTGRDTGESVYKHVEQEEKQRNAIVPNKKQFVTNVKKMFQMIPIVIILAVIFAFIKLLQKKRKWNQMTNKEKVLFYEKQLEKLNPQGNLRIAIEKFGWNNKPITA
;
A
#
# COMPACT_ATOMS: atom_id res chain seq x y z
N ASN A 1 -12.63 16.33 -10.48
CA ASN A 1 -11.48 16.47 -11.35
C ASN A 1 -10.48 15.36 -11.03
N ALA A 2 -10.12 14.49 -12.00
CA ALA A 2 -9.27 13.31 -11.76
C ALA A 2 -7.93 13.68 -11.08
N GLY A 3 -7.30 14.78 -11.49
CA GLY A 3 -6.04 15.24 -10.90
C GLY A 3 -6.13 15.74 -9.45
N GLU A 4 -7.31 16.12 -9.00
CA GLU A 4 -7.54 16.50 -7.59
C GLU A 4 -7.73 15.27 -6.70
N LEU A 5 -8.39 14.23 -7.21
CA LEU A 5 -8.51 12.94 -6.54
C LEU A 5 -7.15 12.29 -6.36
N GLU A 6 -6.30 12.31 -7.40
CA GLU A 6 -4.94 11.77 -7.34
C GLU A 6 -4.08 12.50 -6.30
N LYS A 7 -4.10 13.84 -6.28
CA LYS A 7 -3.39 14.64 -5.27
C LYS A 7 -3.86 14.35 -3.85
N ASN A 8 -5.17 14.23 -3.63
CA ASN A 8 -5.74 13.90 -2.32
C ASN A 8 -5.36 12.50 -1.88
N TYR A 9 -5.36 11.53 -2.80
CA TYR A 9 -4.92 10.16 -2.53
C TYR A 9 -3.44 10.11 -2.12
N VAL A 10 -2.54 10.73 -2.89
CA VAL A 10 -1.10 10.79 -2.58
C VAL A 10 -0.86 11.44 -1.22
N ARG A 11 -1.54 12.54 -0.92
CA ARG A 11 -1.44 13.20 0.39
C ARG A 11 -1.90 12.29 1.53
N SER A 12 -3.05 11.63 1.38
CA SER A 12 -3.57 10.69 2.39
C SER A 12 -2.61 9.52 2.62
N MET A 13 -1.96 9.01 1.58
CA MET A 13 -0.94 7.96 1.71
C MET A 13 0.30 8.43 2.46
N GLN A 14 0.75 9.67 2.22
CA GLN A 14 1.87 10.27 2.95
C GLN A 14 1.54 10.51 4.42
N GLU A 15 0.36 11.06 4.71
CA GLU A 15 -0.14 11.26 6.08
C GLU A 15 -0.24 9.93 6.83
N TYR A 16 -0.78 8.90 6.17
CA TYR A 16 -0.86 7.56 6.74
C TYR A 16 0.53 6.95 6.96
N GLY A 17 1.45 7.07 6.01
CA GLY A 17 2.84 6.63 6.17
C GLY A 17 3.53 7.29 7.36
N THR A 18 3.35 8.60 7.55
CA THR A 18 3.85 9.34 8.71
C THR A 18 3.25 8.82 10.01
N TYR A 19 1.95 8.61 10.07
CA TYR A 19 1.28 8.00 11.21
C TYR A 19 1.84 6.62 11.54
N VAL A 20 2.07 5.78 10.53
CA VAL A 20 2.63 4.43 10.71
C VAL A 20 4.05 4.51 11.28
N GLN A 21 4.90 5.38 10.75
CA GLN A 21 6.27 5.57 11.26
C GLN A 21 6.29 6.03 12.73
N GLN A 22 5.33 6.83 13.15
CA GLN A 22 5.24 7.32 14.52
C GLN A 22 4.72 6.28 15.51
N ASN A 23 3.86 5.36 15.08
CA ASN A 23 3.11 4.50 15.99
C ASN A 23 3.52 3.01 15.96
N TYR A 24 4.26 2.56 14.94
CA TYR A 24 4.55 1.15 14.75
C TYR A 24 6.05 0.80 14.78
N LEU A 25 6.88 1.70 15.35
CA LEU A 25 8.31 1.48 15.59
C LEU A 25 8.67 1.40 17.09
N GLU A 26 7.72 1.65 17.97
CA GLU A 26 7.96 1.65 19.42
C GLU A 26 8.30 0.24 19.92
N ILE A 27 9.34 0.13 20.75
CA ILE A 27 9.79 -1.09 21.41
C ILE A 27 9.93 -0.79 22.89
N PRO A 28 9.28 -1.56 23.80
CA PRO A 28 9.51 -1.43 25.24
C PRO A 28 11.00 -1.59 25.56
N GLU A 29 11.52 -0.76 26.48
CA GLU A 29 12.95 -0.71 26.79
C GLU A 29 13.51 -2.06 27.25
N GLU A 30 12.73 -2.85 27.96
CA GLU A 30 13.13 -4.19 28.40
C GLU A 30 13.34 -5.12 27.20
N ILE A 31 12.38 -5.16 26.27
CA ILE A 31 12.48 -5.97 25.04
C ILE A 31 13.64 -5.49 24.18
N LYS A 32 13.85 -4.18 24.07
CA LYS A 32 14.95 -3.61 23.31
C LYS A 32 16.33 -4.03 23.86
N LYS A 33 16.49 -4.05 25.17
CA LYS A 33 17.71 -4.55 25.82
C LYS A 33 17.93 -6.02 25.49
N THR A 34 16.87 -6.83 25.54
CA THR A 34 16.92 -8.24 25.18
C THR A 34 17.34 -8.44 23.73
N ILE A 35 16.69 -7.76 22.78
CA ILE A 35 16.98 -7.88 21.34
C ILE A 35 18.45 -7.58 21.05
N LYS A 36 19.03 -6.55 21.67
CA LYS A 36 20.45 -6.21 21.51
C LYS A 36 21.43 -7.30 21.94
N GLN A 37 21.00 -8.23 22.78
CA GLN A 37 21.82 -9.37 23.22
C GLN A 37 21.65 -10.61 22.34
N LEU A 38 20.68 -10.58 21.41
CA LEU A 38 20.43 -11.67 20.48
C LEU A 38 21.41 -11.63 19.31
N SER A 39 21.74 -12.81 18.79
CA SER A 39 22.57 -12.94 17.57
C SER A 39 21.74 -12.78 16.28
N CYS A 40 20.78 -11.85 16.28
CA CYS A 40 19.97 -11.51 15.11
C CYS A 40 20.53 -10.23 14.46
N HIS A 41 21.09 -10.34 13.23
CA HIS A 41 21.83 -9.27 12.59
C HIS A 41 20.93 -8.37 11.73
N VAL A 42 19.93 -7.77 12.37
CA VAL A 42 19.02 -6.83 11.71
C VAL A 42 19.40 -5.39 12.00
N ASN A 43 19.29 -4.53 11.01
CA ASN A 43 19.49 -3.09 11.17
C ASN A 43 18.81 -2.31 10.04
N LYS A 44 18.78 -0.98 10.18
CA LYS A 44 18.14 -0.06 9.21
C LYS A 44 18.86 0.07 7.88
N GLU A 45 20.15 -0.27 7.85
CA GLU A 45 21.00 -0.16 6.64
C GLU A 45 20.80 -1.35 5.70
N ASN A 46 20.30 -2.47 6.22
CA ASN A 46 20.01 -3.66 5.44
C ASN A 46 18.77 -3.45 4.56
N SER A 47 18.69 -4.18 3.45
CA SER A 47 17.45 -4.24 2.67
C SER A 47 16.32 -4.87 3.49
N ILE A 48 15.09 -4.52 3.15
CA ILE A 48 13.89 -5.11 3.79
C ILE A 48 13.91 -6.63 3.64
N LEU A 49 14.25 -7.14 2.46
CA LEU A 49 14.35 -8.58 2.19
C LEU A 49 15.38 -9.26 3.08
N TYR A 50 16.56 -8.68 3.21
CA TYR A 50 17.58 -9.23 4.09
C TYR A 50 17.10 -9.32 5.54
N ASN A 51 16.47 -8.26 6.05
CA ASN A 51 15.93 -8.27 7.42
C ASN A 51 14.81 -9.30 7.60
N ILE A 52 13.96 -9.51 6.59
CA ILE A 52 12.93 -10.57 6.61
C ILE A 52 13.59 -11.95 6.71
N GLU A 53 14.54 -12.24 5.83
CA GLU A 53 15.26 -13.53 5.80
C GLU A 53 16.01 -13.80 7.10
N GLU A 54 16.71 -12.80 7.60
CA GLU A 54 17.48 -12.92 8.85
C GLU A 54 16.57 -13.20 10.04
N ILE A 55 15.44 -12.49 10.16
CA ILE A 55 14.47 -12.73 11.25
C ILE A 55 13.85 -14.12 11.12
N GLN A 56 13.44 -14.54 9.93
CA GLN A 56 12.88 -15.87 9.70
C GLN A 56 13.89 -16.97 10.05
N LYS A 57 15.12 -16.85 9.58
CA LYS A 57 16.22 -17.76 9.84
C LYS A 57 16.56 -17.79 11.32
N PHE A 58 16.66 -16.63 11.95
CA PHE A 58 16.96 -16.50 13.37
C PHE A 58 15.89 -17.21 14.23
N LEU A 59 14.60 -16.92 14.00
CA LEU A 59 13.50 -17.53 14.73
C LEU A 59 13.42 -19.04 14.48
N LYS A 60 13.56 -19.49 13.23
CA LYS A 60 13.53 -20.90 12.87
C LYS A 60 14.66 -21.72 13.52
N ASN A 61 15.85 -21.15 13.60
CA ASN A 61 17.02 -21.87 14.06
C ASN A 61 17.17 -21.87 15.60
N ASN A 62 16.64 -20.86 16.28
CA ASN A 62 16.85 -20.67 17.72
C ASN A 62 15.63 -20.97 18.56
N TYR A 63 14.44 -21.14 17.95
CA TYR A 63 13.18 -21.32 18.68
C TYR A 63 12.38 -22.50 18.14
N GLN A 64 11.80 -23.27 19.05
CA GLN A 64 11.00 -24.45 18.72
C GLN A 64 9.51 -24.09 18.64
N TYR A 65 8.88 -24.40 17.51
CA TYR A 65 7.43 -24.30 17.39
C TYR A 65 6.73 -25.45 18.12
N THR A 66 5.77 -25.13 19.00
CA THR A 66 4.98 -26.14 19.74
C THR A 66 3.62 -25.57 20.13
N TYR A 67 2.58 -26.41 20.07
CA TYR A 67 1.25 -26.06 20.58
C TYR A 67 1.14 -26.16 22.13
N ARG A 68 2.19 -26.59 22.81
CA ARG A 68 2.25 -26.71 24.26
C ARG A 68 3.48 -25.98 24.82
N PRO A 69 3.50 -24.63 24.73
CA PRO A 69 4.67 -23.86 25.19
C PRO A 69 4.86 -23.87 26.71
N GLY A 70 3.85 -24.29 27.47
CA GLY A 70 3.77 -24.11 28.91
C GLY A 70 3.18 -22.73 29.27
N LEU A 71 3.00 -22.49 30.56
CA LEU A 71 2.48 -21.20 31.06
C LEU A 71 3.62 -20.21 31.22
N THR A 72 3.36 -18.93 30.88
CA THR A 72 4.27 -17.82 31.19
C THR A 72 4.37 -17.66 32.70
N GLY A 73 5.58 -17.35 33.20
CA GLY A 73 5.78 -17.07 34.60
C GLY A 73 4.94 -15.87 35.05
N GLN A 74 4.46 -15.94 36.31
CA GLN A 74 3.83 -14.78 36.93
C GLN A 74 4.82 -13.60 36.89
N ASP A 75 4.35 -12.40 36.54
CA ASP A 75 5.15 -11.19 36.50
C ASP A 75 6.25 -11.12 35.39
N LYS A 76 6.25 -12.03 34.41
CA LYS A 76 7.17 -12.00 33.29
C LYS A 76 6.48 -11.50 32.02
N ASP A 77 7.18 -10.64 31.24
CA ASP A 77 6.75 -10.31 29.90
C ASP A 77 6.84 -11.54 28.98
N PRO A 78 5.75 -11.96 28.31
CA PRO A 78 5.70 -13.19 27.52
C PRO A 78 6.70 -13.22 26.37
N VAL A 79 6.97 -12.05 25.75
CA VAL A 79 7.90 -11.96 24.60
C VAL A 79 9.34 -12.05 25.10
N ASN A 80 9.64 -11.36 26.20
CA ASN A 80 10.97 -11.42 26.81
C ASN A 80 11.31 -12.84 27.27
N GLU A 81 10.38 -13.50 27.96
CA GLU A 81 10.54 -14.91 28.39
C GLU A 81 10.70 -15.86 27.18
N PHE A 82 9.94 -15.66 26.10
CA PHE A 82 10.10 -16.44 24.87
C PHE A 82 11.49 -16.27 24.27
N LEU A 83 11.97 -15.01 24.16
CA LEU A 83 13.24 -14.69 23.52
C LEU A 83 14.45 -15.18 24.34
N THR A 84 14.38 -15.19 25.66
CA THR A 84 15.54 -15.47 26.53
C THR A 84 15.54 -16.87 27.11
N GLU A 85 14.45 -17.30 27.72
CA GLU A 85 14.40 -18.49 28.55
C GLU A 85 13.76 -19.69 27.86
N ARG A 86 12.51 -19.55 27.39
CA ARG A 86 11.72 -20.69 26.92
C ARG A 86 12.16 -21.19 25.57
N LYS A 87 12.44 -20.30 24.64
CA LYS A 87 12.84 -20.59 23.26
C LYS A 87 11.89 -21.57 22.55
N ARG A 88 10.64 -21.66 23.02
CA ARG A 88 9.58 -22.47 22.42
C ARG A 88 8.23 -21.77 22.55
N GLY A 89 7.42 -21.83 21.52
CA GLY A 89 6.14 -21.15 21.46
C GLY A 89 5.31 -21.58 20.25
N PHE A 90 4.16 -20.96 20.07
CA PHE A 90 3.31 -21.11 18.88
C PHE A 90 3.20 -19.78 18.13
N CYS A 91 2.29 -19.65 17.18
CA CYS A 91 2.24 -18.50 16.30
C CYS A 91 2.24 -17.14 17.02
N THR A 92 1.55 -17.01 18.16
CA THR A 92 1.48 -15.74 18.91
C THR A 92 2.85 -15.27 19.41
N GLN A 93 3.66 -16.17 20.03
CA GLN A 93 4.99 -15.81 20.51
C GLN A 93 5.94 -15.47 19.36
N PHE A 94 5.91 -16.24 18.29
CA PHE A 94 6.72 -15.99 17.10
C PHE A 94 6.36 -14.65 16.44
N ALA A 95 5.07 -14.41 16.22
CA ALA A 95 4.60 -13.17 15.61
C ALA A 95 4.92 -11.94 16.48
N SER A 96 4.70 -12.02 17.81
CA SER A 96 5.00 -10.92 18.72
C SER A 96 6.51 -10.62 18.77
N ALA A 97 7.36 -11.65 18.83
CA ALA A 97 8.81 -11.47 18.80
C ALA A 97 9.27 -10.84 17.47
N ALA A 98 8.74 -11.31 16.35
CA ALA A 98 9.07 -10.77 15.03
C ALA A 98 8.69 -9.30 14.88
N VAL A 99 7.55 -8.86 15.44
CA VAL A 99 7.17 -7.43 15.45
C VAL A 99 8.29 -6.57 16.02
N PHE A 100 8.84 -6.94 17.17
CA PHE A 100 9.90 -6.16 17.80
C PHE A 100 11.24 -6.25 17.06
N LEU A 101 11.56 -7.41 16.48
CA LEU A 101 12.74 -7.56 15.63
C LEU A 101 12.67 -6.69 14.37
N PHE A 102 11.50 -6.62 13.72
CA PHE A 102 11.29 -5.71 12.58
C PHE A 102 11.38 -4.23 13.00
N ARG A 103 10.80 -3.88 14.15
CA ARG A 103 10.89 -2.52 14.68
C ARG A 103 12.33 -2.11 15.01
N GLU A 104 13.16 -3.01 15.53
CA GLU A 104 14.59 -2.77 15.75
C GLU A 104 15.33 -2.58 14.42
N ALA A 105 14.93 -3.29 13.37
CA ALA A 105 15.40 -3.06 12.01
C ALA A 105 14.90 -1.75 11.38
N GLY A 106 14.11 -0.94 12.11
CA GLY A 106 13.52 0.29 11.60
C GLY A 106 12.36 0.09 10.63
N ILE A 107 11.79 -1.10 10.58
CA ILE A 107 10.65 -1.45 9.74
C ILE A 107 9.39 -1.43 10.61
N PRO A 108 8.41 -0.54 10.33
CA PRO A 108 7.16 -0.52 11.08
C PRO A 108 6.45 -1.87 10.98
N ALA A 109 6.07 -2.42 12.12
CA ALA A 109 5.48 -3.75 12.18
C ALA A 109 4.34 -3.83 13.18
N ARG A 110 3.35 -4.70 12.90
CA ARG A 110 2.23 -4.97 13.79
C ARG A 110 1.93 -6.47 13.90
N TYR A 111 1.37 -6.83 15.02
CA TYR A 111 0.84 -8.16 15.28
C TYR A 111 -0.58 -8.26 14.72
N VAL A 112 -0.89 -9.38 14.10
CA VAL A 112 -2.22 -9.65 13.52
C VAL A 112 -2.65 -11.07 13.89
N GLU A 113 -3.93 -11.20 14.25
CA GLU A 113 -4.61 -12.48 14.46
C GLU A 113 -5.75 -12.64 13.46
N GLY A 114 -5.97 -13.89 13.06
CA GLY A 114 -7.06 -14.21 12.15
C GLY A 114 -7.09 -15.70 11.81
N TYR A 115 -7.58 -16.00 10.62
CA TYR A 115 -7.71 -17.37 10.13
C TYR A 115 -6.96 -17.53 8.82
N LYS A 116 -6.05 -18.52 8.73
CA LYS A 116 -5.29 -18.84 7.54
C LYS A 116 -6.03 -19.89 6.72
N ILE A 117 -6.77 -19.45 5.71
CA ILE A 117 -7.55 -20.32 4.83
C ILE A 117 -6.72 -20.64 3.59
N ARG A 118 -6.50 -21.91 3.31
CA ARG A 118 -5.79 -22.37 2.12
C ARG A 118 -6.72 -22.36 0.89
N ALA A 119 -6.12 -22.22 -0.29
CA ALA A 119 -6.87 -22.16 -1.55
C ALA A 119 -7.73 -23.43 -1.79
N ASP A 120 -7.27 -24.60 -1.34
CA ASP A 120 -7.98 -25.88 -1.48
C ASP A 120 -9.21 -26.01 -0.54
N GLN A 121 -9.32 -25.15 0.48
CA GLN A 121 -10.48 -25.08 1.36
C GLN A 121 -11.63 -24.26 0.79
N TRP A 122 -11.37 -23.45 -0.26
CA TRP A 122 -12.41 -22.70 -0.94
C TRP A 122 -13.20 -23.55 -1.92
N ARG A 123 -14.49 -23.68 -1.69
CA ARG A 123 -15.41 -24.39 -2.60
C ARG A 123 -16.65 -23.55 -2.84
N LEU A 124 -16.96 -23.26 -4.10
CA LEU A 124 -18.14 -22.48 -4.50
C LEU A 124 -18.25 -21.12 -3.80
N GLY A 125 -17.11 -20.44 -3.61
CA GLY A 125 -17.07 -19.13 -2.95
C GLY A 125 -17.23 -19.16 -1.42
N LYS A 126 -17.15 -20.35 -0.80
CA LYS A 126 -17.24 -20.53 0.65
C LYS A 126 -16.07 -21.37 1.15
N ALA A 127 -15.61 -21.07 2.37
CA ALA A 127 -14.67 -21.91 3.11
C ALA A 127 -15.26 -22.18 4.50
N GLN A 128 -15.11 -23.42 4.98
CA GLN A 128 -15.40 -23.74 6.37
C GLN A 128 -14.15 -23.45 7.20
N VAL A 129 -14.31 -22.61 8.21
CA VAL A 129 -13.22 -22.18 9.11
C VAL A 129 -13.49 -22.72 10.50
N THR A 130 -12.47 -23.33 11.09
CA THR A 130 -12.49 -23.86 12.45
C THR A 130 -11.32 -23.28 13.25
N ASP A 131 -11.20 -23.63 14.53
CA ASP A 131 -10.08 -23.18 15.38
C ASP A 131 -8.71 -23.69 14.89
N TYR A 132 -8.67 -24.70 14.02
CA TYR A 132 -7.43 -25.18 13.41
C TYR A 132 -6.81 -24.19 12.40
N GLU A 133 -7.62 -23.33 11.80
CA GLU A 133 -7.18 -22.28 10.90
C GLU A 133 -6.80 -20.99 11.64
N ALA A 134 -7.06 -20.92 12.96
CA ALA A 134 -6.65 -19.78 13.78
C ALA A 134 -5.13 -19.60 13.73
N HIS A 135 -4.67 -18.41 13.43
CA HIS A 135 -3.27 -18.09 13.23
C HIS A 135 -2.95 -16.66 13.65
N ALA A 136 -1.70 -16.45 14.05
CA ALA A 136 -1.14 -15.13 14.26
C ALA A 136 0.10 -14.96 13.39
N TRP A 137 0.25 -13.76 12.82
CA TRP A 137 1.39 -13.40 11.96
C TRP A 137 1.82 -11.96 12.19
N THR A 138 2.93 -11.60 11.61
CA THR A 138 3.44 -10.24 11.61
C THR A 138 3.10 -9.57 10.29
N GLU A 139 2.67 -8.31 10.31
CA GLU A 139 2.63 -7.47 9.12
C GLU A 139 3.65 -6.36 9.25
N ILE A 140 4.38 -6.12 8.16
CA ILE A 140 5.30 -5.00 8.02
C ILE A 140 4.72 -3.96 7.07
N TYR A 141 5.02 -2.69 7.31
CA TYR A 141 4.60 -1.61 6.42
C TYR A 141 5.71 -1.25 5.46
N ILE A 142 5.39 -1.27 4.18
CA ILE A 142 6.27 -0.79 3.11
C ILE A 142 5.64 0.45 2.50
N GLU A 143 6.41 1.54 2.47
CA GLU A 143 5.95 2.80 1.92
C GLU A 143 5.48 2.64 0.47
N HIS A 144 4.34 3.25 0.13
CA HIS A 144 3.64 3.14 -1.15
C HIS A 144 3.00 1.78 -1.49
N ILE A 145 3.24 0.74 -0.67
CA ILE A 145 2.65 -0.60 -0.85
C ILE A 145 1.58 -0.86 0.21
N GLY A 146 1.88 -0.53 1.47
CA GLY A 146 1.01 -0.78 2.61
C GLY A 146 1.50 -1.92 3.50
N TRP A 147 0.58 -2.55 4.22
CA TRP A 147 0.87 -3.65 5.12
C TRP A 147 1.01 -4.97 4.38
N ILE A 148 2.12 -5.67 4.60
CA ILE A 148 2.45 -6.96 3.98
C ILE A 148 2.60 -8.01 5.07
N PRO A 149 1.87 -9.15 4.98
CA PRO A 149 2.02 -10.25 5.92
C PRO A 149 3.36 -10.96 5.74
N VAL A 150 4.05 -11.21 6.86
CA VAL A 150 5.29 -11.97 6.91
C VAL A 150 5.10 -13.17 7.84
N GLU A 151 5.25 -14.37 7.28
CA GLU A 151 5.19 -15.61 8.02
C GLU A 151 6.54 -15.91 8.68
N VAL A 152 6.56 -16.12 9.99
CA VAL A 152 7.80 -16.34 10.77
C VAL A 152 7.82 -17.65 11.52
N THR A 153 6.74 -18.46 11.47
CA THR A 153 6.61 -19.71 12.22
C THR A 153 7.28 -20.92 11.58
N GLY A 154 7.84 -20.76 10.38
CA GLY A 154 8.56 -21.81 9.66
C GLY A 154 7.70 -22.96 9.11
N ARG A 155 6.38 -22.89 9.25
CA ARG A 155 5.47 -23.98 8.81
C ARG A 155 5.05 -23.90 7.34
N ASP A 156 5.08 -22.70 6.76
CA ASP A 156 4.86 -22.45 5.33
C ASP A 156 5.65 -21.20 4.98
N THR A 157 6.94 -21.39 4.73
CA THR A 157 7.82 -20.30 4.30
C THR A 157 7.28 -19.75 2.99
N GLY A 158 6.74 -18.56 3.09
CA GLY A 158 6.08 -17.87 2.01
C GLY A 158 6.95 -17.63 0.80
N GLU A 159 7.06 -18.63 -0.05
CA GLU A 159 7.49 -18.44 -1.44
C GLU A 159 6.68 -17.33 -2.13
N SER A 160 5.48 -17.04 -1.60
CA SER A 160 4.59 -15.99 -2.11
C SER A 160 5.04 -14.57 -1.75
N VAL A 161 5.54 -14.32 -0.53
CA VAL A 161 5.96 -12.96 -0.11
C VAL A 161 7.23 -12.56 -0.84
N TYR A 162 8.20 -13.49 -0.96
CA TYR A 162 9.42 -13.24 -1.73
C TYR A 162 9.14 -12.88 -3.19
N LYS A 163 8.24 -13.64 -3.83
CA LYS A 163 7.86 -13.37 -5.23
C LYS A 163 7.20 -12.00 -5.40
N HIS A 164 6.37 -11.56 -4.45
CA HIS A 164 5.74 -10.24 -4.52
C HIS A 164 6.74 -9.11 -4.30
N VAL A 165 7.53 -9.14 -3.23
CA VAL A 165 8.49 -8.07 -2.94
C VAL A 165 9.59 -8.02 -4.02
N GLU A 166 10.10 -9.17 -4.49
CA GLU A 166 11.09 -9.24 -5.56
C GLU A 166 10.52 -8.78 -6.91
N GLN A 167 9.26 -9.08 -7.21
CA GLN A 167 8.59 -8.59 -8.42
C GLN A 167 8.37 -7.08 -8.36
N GLU A 168 8.01 -6.54 -7.21
CA GLU A 168 7.80 -5.09 -7.05
C GLU A 168 9.13 -4.32 -7.00
N GLU A 169 10.19 -4.86 -6.39
CA GLU A 169 11.53 -4.28 -6.51
C GLU A 169 12.03 -4.31 -7.96
N LYS A 170 11.80 -5.39 -8.68
CA LYS A 170 12.11 -5.48 -10.11
C LYS A 170 11.28 -4.50 -10.94
N GLN A 171 9.98 -4.35 -10.64
CA GLN A 171 9.12 -3.36 -11.30
C GLN A 171 9.53 -1.93 -10.93
N ARG A 172 9.85 -1.65 -9.67
CA ARG A 172 10.33 -0.34 -9.23
C ARG A 172 11.65 0.04 -9.90
N ASN A 173 12.60 -0.90 -9.97
CA ASN A 173 13.87 -0.70 -10.66
C ASN A 173 13.72 -0.60 -12.19
N ALA A 174 12.65 -1.19 -12.74
CA ALA A 174 12.28 -1.03 -14.15
C ALA A 174 11.54 0.29 -14.43
N ILE A 175 10.80 0.81 -13.44
CA ILE A 175 10.02 2.05 -13.54
C ILE A 175 10.88 3.29 -13.21
N VAL A 176 11.95 3.15 -12.40
CA VAL A 176 12.91 4.25 -12.17
C VAL A 176 13.85 4.33 -13.37
N PRO A 177 13.58 5.20 -14.35
CA PRO A 177 14.47 5.33 -15.50
C PRO A 177 15.82 5.79 -14.99
N ASN A 178 16.89 5.14 -15.49
CA ASN A 178 18.26 5.53 -15.24
C ASN A 178 18.36 7.06 -15.34
N LYS A 179 18.80 7.72 -14.25
CA LYS A 179 18.79 9.18 -14.10
C LYS A 179 19.35 9.93 -15.33
N LYS A 180 20.34 9.33 -16.03
CA LYS A 180 20.88 9.84 -17.32
C LYS A 180 19.88 9.70 -18.47
N GLN A 181 19.15 8.59 -18.54
CA GLN A 181 18.17 8.35 -19.61
C GLN A 181 16.89 9.17 -19.40
N PHE A 182 16.50 9.40 -18.15
CA PHE A 182 15.39 10.29 -17.80
C PHE A 182 15.71 11.73 -18.21
N VAL A 183 16.89 12.26 -17.88
CA VAL A 183 17.30 13.63 -18.26
C VAL A 183 17.40 13.81 -19.77
N THR A 184 17.88 12.81 -20.51
CA THR A 184 17.92 12.86 -21.99
C THR A 184 16.53 12.78 -22.62
N ASN A 185 15.64 11.96 -22.08
CA ASN A 185 14.24 11.87 -22.57
C ASN A 185 13.46 13.14 -22.24
N VAL A 186 13.65 13.73 -21.06
CA VAL A 186 13.06 15.01 -20.68
C VAL A 186 13.58 16.13 -21.61
N LYS A 187 14.89 16.21 -21.91
CA LYS A 187 15.42 17.17 -22.88
C LYS A 187 14.80 17.01 -24.27
N LYS A 188 14.67 15.79 -24.80
CA LYS A 188 14.01 15.51 -26.07
C LYS A 188 12.52 15.92 -26.06
N MET A 189 11.83 15.66 -24.94
CA MET A 189 10.43 16.05 -24.77
C MET A 189 10.26 17.58 -24.78
N PHE A 190 11.16 18.31 -24.11
CA PHE A 190 11.17 19.78 -24.13
C PHE A 190 11.46 20.35 -25.53
N GLN A 191 12.26 19.68 -26.33
CA GLN A 191 12.51 20.10 -27.74
C GLN A 191 11.28 19.92 -28.64
N MET A 192 10.37 18.98 -28.32
CA MET A 192 9.16 18.74 -29.11
C MET A 192 7.98 19.62 -28.67
N ILE A 193 8.01 20.21 -27.47
CA ILE A 193 6.94 21.05 -26.94
C ILE A 193 6.59 22.22 -27.89
N PRO A 194 7.55 23.02 -28.38
CA PRO A 194 7.21 24.14 -29.26
C PRO A 194 6.54 23.68 -30.57
N ILE A 195 6.94 22.54 -31.11
CA ILE A 195 6.33 21.99 -32.34
C ILE A 195 4.87 21.60 -32.08
N VAL A 196 4.61 20.92 -30.95
CA VAL A 196 3.24 20.52 -30.57
C VAL A 196 2.36 21.74 -30.31
N ILE A 197 2.89 22.80 -29.69
CA ILE A 197 2.16 24.04 -29.45
C ILE A 197 1.83 24.71 -30.80
N ILE A 198 2.78 24.81 -31.71
CA ILE A 198 2.55 25.40 -33.04
C ILE A 198 1.46 24.61 -33.79
N LEU A 199 1.53 23.29 -33.80
CA LEU A 199 0.52 22.46 -34.45
C LEU A 199 -0.87 22.61 -33.79
N ALA A 200 -0.92 22.69 -32.45
CA ALA A 200 -2.17 22.93 -31.72
C ALA A 200 -2.78 24.32 -32.07
N VAL A 201 -1.95 25.36 -32.16
CA VAL A 201 -2.39 26.70 -32.53
C VAL A 201 -2.91 26.72 -33.98
N ILE A 202 -2.19 26.09 -34.92
CA ILE A 202 -2.63 25.97 -36.32
C ILE A 202 -3.97 25.21 -36.39
N PHE A 203 -4.10 24.11 -35.67
CA PHE A 203 -5.33 23.32 -35.63
C PHE A 203 -6.51 24.12 -35.03
N ALA A 204 -6.27 24.84 -33.95
CA ALA A 204 -7.27 25.72 -33.32
C ALA A 204 -7.69 26.83 -34.29
N PHE A 205 -6.73 27.43 -35.03
CA PHE A 205 -7.00 28.47 -36.01
C PHE A 205 -7.83 27.94 -37.21
N ILE A 206 -7.49 26.76 -37.72
CA ILE A 206 -8.29 26.10 -38.76
C ILE A 206 -9.72 25.83 -38.28
N LYS A 207 -9.89 25.34 -37.05
CA LYS A 207 -11.23 25.14 -36.46
C LYS A 207 -12.02 26.44 -36.30
N LEU A 208 -11.34 27.53 -35.91
CA LEU A 208 -11.97 28.84 -35.82
C LEU A 208 -12.42 29.35 -37.20
N LEU A 209 -11.60 29.19 -38.23
CA LEU A 209 -11.96 29.56 -39.61
C LEU A 209 -13.15 28.73 -40.13
N GLN A 210 -13.15 27.40 -39.85
CA GLN A 210 -14.27 26.53 -40.22
C GLN A 210 -15.56 26.92 -39.46
N LYS A 211 -15.46 27.23 -38.16
CA LYS A 211 -16.59 27.71 -37.36
C LYS A 211 -17.14 29.05 -37.90
N LYS A 212 -16.24 29.97 -38.22
CA LYS A 212 -16.62 31.28 -38.82
C LYS A 212 -17.29 31.11 -40.17
N ARG A 213 -16.77 30.23 -41.06
CA ARG A 213 -17.39 29.90 -42.33
C ARG A 213 -18.78 29.30 -42.14
N LYS A 214 -18.91 28.31 -41.28
CA LYS A 214 -20.20 27.66 -40.95
C LYS A 214 -21.18 28.67 -40.37
N TRP A 215 -20.75 29.54 -39.47
CA TRP A 215 -21.56 30.60 -38.88
C TRP A 215 -22.08 31.59 -39.90
N ASN A 216 -21.24 32.00 -40.85
CA ASN A 216 -21.61 32.94 -41.90
C ASN A 216 -22.61 32.35 -42.92
N GLN A 217 -22.62 31.02 -43.08
CA GLN A 217 -23.55 30.30 -43.97
C GLN A 217 -24.91 30.00 -43.30
N MET A 218 -24.99 30.11 -41.97
CA MET A 218 -26.23 29.85 -41.23
C MET A 218 -27.24 31.00 -41.41
N THR A 219 -28.49 30.60 -41.60
CA THR A 219 -29.62 31.54 -41.59
C THR A 219 -29.87 32.10 -40.18
N ASN A 220 -30.57 33.22 -40.06
CA ASN A 220 -30.89 33.81 -38.77
C ASN A 220 -31.67 32.82 -37.86
N LYS A 221 -32.56 32.00 -38.42
CA LYS A 221 -33.33 30.99 -37.72
C LYS A 221 -32.43 29.88 -37.11
N GLU A 222 -31.44 29.43 -37.87
CA GLU A 222 -30.48 28.41 -37.40
C GLU A 222 -29.54 28.96 -36.32
N LYS A 223 -29.19 30.24 -36.36
CA LYS A 223 -28.38 30.91 -35.31
C LYS A 223 -29.14 30.97 -33.98
N VAL A 224 -30.44 31.28 -34.03
CA VAL A 224 -31.29 31.29 -32.83
C VAL A 224 -31.37 29.88 -32.19
N LEU A 225 -31.68 28.85 -32.99
CA LEU A 225 -31.70 27.47 -32.55
C LEU A 225 -30.35 26.99 -31.98
N PHE A 226 -29.25 27.47 -32.52
CA PHE A 226 -27.92 27.18 -31.98
C PHE A 226 -27.73 27.75 -30.57
N TYR A 227 -28.17 28.99 -30.33
CA TYR A 227 -28.10 29.62 -29.01
C TYR A 227 -29.03 28.96 -27.98
N GLU A 228 -30.25 28.61 -28.40
CA GLU A 228 -31.17 27.84 -27.51
C GLU A 228 -30.55 26.53 -27.04
N LYS A 229 -29.94 25.76 -27.96
CA LYS A 229 -29.28 24.51 -27.63
C LYS A 229 -28.02 24.67 -26.74
N GLN A 230 -27.36 25.83 -26.79
CA GLN A 230 -26.25 26.16 -25.89
C GLN A 230 -26.75 26.51 -24.47
N LEU A 231 -27.85 27.23 -24.38
CA LEU A 231 -28.50 27.62 -23.13
C LEU A 231 -29.06 26.39 -22.39
N GLU A 232 -29.65 25.43 -23.09
CA GLU A 232 -30.07 24.13 -22.49
C GLU A 232 -28.89 23.35 -21.90
N LYS A 233 -27.71 23.37 -22.55
CA LYS A 233 -26.50 22.71 -22.00
C LYS A 233 -25.92 23.42 -20.77
N LEU A 234 -26.18 24.72 -20.62
CA LEU A 234 -25.70 25.53 -19.49
C LEU A 234 -26.67 25.54 -18.30
N ASN A 235 -27.84 24.88 -18.42
CA ASN A 235 -28.79 24.77 -17.31
C ASN A 235 -28.36 23.64 -16.33
N PRO A 236 -27.69 23.97 -15.19
CA PRO A 236 -26.98 22.97 -14.41
C PRO A 236 -27.86 22.21 -13.40
N GLN A 237 -29.16 22.51 -13.31
CA GLN A 237 -29.99 21.98 -12.23
C GLN A 237 -30.47 20.54 -12.45
N GLY A 238 -30.44 20.01 -13.65
CA GLY A 238 -30.89 18.65 -13.94
C GLY A 238 -29.85 17.58 -13.67
N ASN A 239 -28.59 17.83 -14.00
CA ASN A 239 -27.56 16.77 -13.99
C ASN A 239 -26.79 16.66 -12.68
N LEU A 240 -26.64 17.73 -11.92
CA LEU A 240 -25.94 17.70 -10.62
C LEU A 240 -26.72 16.91 -9.57
N ARG A 241 -28.05 17.02 -9.57
CA ARG A 241 -28.92 16.30 -8.64
C ARG A 241 -28.89 14.79 -8.87
N ILE A 242 -28.87 14.34 -10.13
CA ILE A 242 -28.78 12.92 -10.50
C ILE A 242 -27.39 12.35 -10.19
N ALA A 243 -26.31 13.13 -10.33
CA ALA A 243 -24.98 12.70 -9.96
C ALA A 243 -24.80 12.55 -8.43
N ILE A 244 -25.38 13.46 -7.64
CA ILE A 244 -25.35 13.40 -6.16
C ILE A 244 -26.19 12.23 -5.65
N GLU A 245 -27.34 11.92 -6.27
CA GLU A 245 -28.16 10.76 -5.89
C GLU A 245 -27.53 9.41 -6.32
N LYS A 246 -26.81 9.37 -7.43
CA LYS A 246 -26.16 8.13 -7.94
C LYS A 246 -24.85 7.78 -7.24
N PHE A 247 -24.14 8.74 -6.67
CA PHE A 247 -22.89 8.57 -5.93
C PHE A 247 -23.08 8.82 -4.43
N GLY A 248 -24.21 8.42 -3.84
CA GLY A 248 -24.58 8.59 -2.45
C GLY A 248 -23.41 8.56 -1.48
N TRP A 249 -22.75 9.69 -1.29
CA TRP A 249 -21.78 9.90 -0.23
C TRP A 249 -22.51 10.19 1.06
N ASN A 250 -22.87 9.13 1.76
CA ASN A 250 -23.33 9.22 3.13
C ASN A 250 -22.13 9.57 4.02
N ASN A 251 -21.92 10.85 4.27
CA ASN A 251 -21.12 11.33 5.39
C ASN A 251 -21.83 10.94 6.71
N LYS A 252 -21.63 9.72 7.18
CA LYS A 252 -21.86 9.40 8.58
C LYS A 252 -20.54 9.55 9.32
N PRO A 253 -20.46 10.38 10.38
CA PRO A 253 -19.28 10.45 11.22
C PRO A 253 -19.09 9.09 11.90
N ILE A 254 -17.88 8.57 11.83
CA ILE A 254 -17.44 7.40 12.61
C ILE A 254 -17.40 7.89 14.06
N THR A 255 -18.39 7.53 14.83
CA THR A 255 -18.33 7.69 16.30
C THR A 255 -17.44 6.59 16.84
N ALA A 256 -16.49 7.02 17.69
CA ALA A 256 -15.47 6.23 18.39
C ALA A 256 -16.06 5.06 19.19
#